data_e05e30ad902c5ac3776aa0bf6eeef1a2
#
_entry.id   e05e30ad902c5ac3776aa0bf6eeef1a2
#
_cell.length_a   1.000
_cell.length_b   1.000
_cell.length_c   1.000
_cell.angle_alpha   90.00
_cell.angle_beta   90.00
_cell.angle_gamma   90.00
#
_symmetry.space_group_name_H-M   'P 1'
#
loop_
_entity.id
_entity.type
_entity.pdbx_description
1 polymer ?
#
loop_
_entity_poly.entity_id
_entity_poly.type
_entity_poly.pdbx_seq_one_letter_code
_entity_poly.pdbx_strand_id
1 'polypeptide(L)'
;MNDMEMIKALTLPEGKVDAVLDTDAYNEVDDQFAIAYMLRSDEKINVKEIYAAPFYNDNSDGPADGMEKSYEEIKHILTLLKREDMIEKTYRGSCNYLQDEFTPVESE
;
A
#
# COMPACT_ATOMS: atom_id res chain seq x y z
N MET A 1 16.20 23.28 -7.07
CA MET A 1 16.02 22.38 -8.25
C MET A 1 15.83 23.26 -9.48
N ASN A 2 16.62 23.09 -10.52
CA ASN A 2 16.44 23.77 -11.79
C ASN A 2 15.50 23.00 -12.73
N ASP A 3 15.14 23.60 -13.88
CA ASP A 3 14.19 22.99 -14.82
C ASP A 3 14.66 21.64 -15.37
N MET A 4 15.96 21.49 -15.62
CA MET A 4 16.53 20.24 -16.13
C MET A 4 16.46 19.12 -15.08
N GLU A 5 16.73 19.43 -13.83
CA GLU A 5 16.60 18.48 -12.70
C GLU A 5 15.15 18.09 -12.51
N MET A 6 14.22 19.02 -12.62
CA MET A 6 12.79 18.77 -12.52
C MET A 6 12.31 17.86 -13.65
N ILE A 7 12.68 18.15 -14.90
CA ILE A 7 12.33 17.32 -16.06
C ILE A 7 12.87 15.89 -15.87
N LYS A 8 14.11 15.76 -15.42
CA LYS A 8 14.73 14.46 -15.16
C LYS A 8 13.98 13.69 -14.06
N ALA A 9 13.58 14.38 -13.00
CA ALA A 9 12.83 13.78 -11.89
C ALA A 9 11.42 13.30 -12.31
N LEU A 10 10.81 13.95 -13.30
CA LEU A 10 9.50 13.60 -13.85
C LEU A 10 9.56 12.55 -14.97
N THR A 11 10.74 12.21 -15.44
CA THR A 11 10.93 11.18 -16.46
C THR A 11 10.71 9.80 -15.86
N LEU A 12 10.06 8.91 -16.60
CA LEU A 12 9.86 7.53 -16.15
C LEU A 12 11.22 6.86 -15.89
N PRO A 13 11.37 6.15 -14.77
CA PRO A 13 12.61 5.45 -14.47
C PRO A 13 12.89 4.35 -15.48
N GLU A 14 14.15 4.15 -15.79
CA GLU A 14 14.61 3.01 -16.60
C GLU A 14 14.90 1.82 -15.69
N GLY A 15 14.56 0.62 -16.18
CA GLY A 15 14.81 -0.62 -15.44
C GLY A 15 13.82 -0.89 -14.31
N LYS A 16 14.20 -1.80 -13.44
CA LYS A 16 13.37 -2.23 -12.31
C LYS A 16 13.50 -1.27 -11.14
N VAL A 17 12.36 -0.89 -10.55
CA VAL A 17 12.31 0.03 -9.41
C VAL A 17 11.82 -0.67 -8.15
N ASP A 18 12.36 -0.27 -7.01
CA ASP A 18 11.83 -0.67 -5.70
C ASP A 18 10.62 0.20 -5.35
N ALA A 19 9.58 -0.43 -4.83
CA ALA A 19 8.36 0.26 -4.44
C ALA A 19 7.78 -0.31 -3.16
N VAL A 20 7.09 0.51 -2.40
CA VAL A 20 6.19 0.09 -1.33
C VAL A 20 4.76 0.43 -1.73
N LEU A 21 3.81 -0.35 -1.25
CA LEU A 21 2.40 -0.12 -1.50
C LEU A 21 1.68 0.19 -0.19
N ASP A 22 1.00 1.30 -0.15
CA ASP A 22 0.11 1.69 0.94
C ASP A 22 -1.32 1.60 0.42
N THR A 23 -2.18 0.79 1.05
CA THR A 23 -3.48 0.43 0.47
C THR A 23 -4.53 0.14 1.53
N ASP A 24 -5.75 0.60 1.29
CA ASP A 24 -6.94 0.29 2.08
C ASP A 24 -7.79 -0.81 1.39
N ALA A 25 -7.17 -1.93 1.13
CA ALA A 25 -7.64 -3.00 0.23
C ALA A 25 -9.05 -3.54 0.51
N TYR A 26 -9.60 -3.36 1.72
CA TYR A 26 -10.96 -3.77 2.04
C TYR A 26 -12.00 -2.70 1.76
N ASN A 27 -11.58 -1.47 1.48
CA ASN A 27 -12.49 -0.35 1.22
C ASN A 27 -13.26 -0.55 -0.08
N GLU A 28 -12.55 -0.71 -1.19
CA GLU A 28 -13.13 -0.91 -2.51
C GLU A 28 -12.35 -1.97 -3.30
N VAL A 29 -12.99 -2.52 -4.33
CA VAL A 29 -12.45 -3.68 -5.08
C VAL A 29 -11.23 -3.35 -5.95
N ASP A 30 -11.04 -2.10 -6.33
CA ASP A 30 -9.94 -1.68 -7.22
C ASP A 30 -8.56 -1.92 -6.62
N ASP A 31 -8.39 -1.73 -5.32
CA ASP A 31 -7.11 -1.99 -4.64
C ASP A 31 -6.71 -3.46 -4.70
N GLN A 32 -7.66 -4.37 -4.65
CA GLN A 32 -7.40 -5.81 -4.78
C GLN A 32 -6.75 -6.12 -6.13
N PHE A 33 -7.26 -5.53 -7.20
CA PHE A 33 -6.68 -5.66 -8.54
C PHE A 33 -5.33 -4.91 -8.66
N ALA A 34 -5.20 -3.76 -8.02
CA ALA A 34 -3.95 -3.01 -7.99
C ALA A 34 -2.81 -3.81 -7.34
N ILE A 35 -3.08 -4.48 -6.22
CA ILE A 35 -2.12 -5.37 -5.56
C ILE A 35 -1.68 -6.48 -6.52
N ALA A 36 -2.64 -7.15 -7.16
CA ALA A 36 -2.36 -8.23 -8.10
C ALA A 36 -1.53 -7.73 -9.30
N TYR A 37 -1.90 -6.59 -9.86
CA TYR A 37 -1.20 -5.98 -10.99
C TYR A 37 0.24 -5.61 -10.63
N MET A 38 0.44 -4.99 -9.48
CA MET A 38 1.77 -4.60 -9.01
C MET A 38 2.68 -5.81 -8.78
N LEU A 39 2.18 -6.84 -8.10
CA LEU A 39 2.95 -8.06 -7.86
C LEU A 39 3.23 -8.88 -9.12
N ARG A 40 2.35 -8.81 -10.13
CA ARG A 40 2.55 -9.45 -11.42
C ARG A 40 3.47 -8.65 -12.37
N SER A 41 3.81 -7.44 -12.00
CA SER A 41 4.72 -6.56 -12.75
C SER A 41 6.16 -6.66 -12.25
N ASP A 42 6.59 -7.82 -11.80
CA ASP A 42 7.89 -8.05 -11.16
C ASP A 42 9.10 -7.85 -12.07
N GLU A 43 8.90 -7.78 -13.38
CA GLU A 43 9.96 -7.36 -14.32
C GLU A 43 10.29 -5.87 -14.19
N LYS A 44 9.36 -5.05 -13.73
CA LYS A 44 9.48 -3.59 -13.64
C LYS A 44 9.46 -3.06 -12.22
N ILE A 45 8.78 -3.76 -11.31
CA ILE A 45 8.54 -3.30 -9.96
C ILE A 45 8.97 -4.40 -8.97
N ASN A 46 9.83 -4.03 -8.05
CA ASN A 46 10.19 -4.87 -6.91
C ASN A 46 9.43 -4.36 -5.68
N VAL A 47 8.34 -5.04 -5.32
CA VAL A 47 7.53 -4.68 -4.16
C VAL A 47 8.27 -5.10 -2.90
N LYS A 48 8.70 -4.13 -2.12
CA LYS A 48 9.46 -4.34 -0.88
C LYS A 48 8.55 -4.65 0.30
N GLU A 49 7.50 -3.87 0.44
CA GLU A 49 6.61 -3.94 1.59
C GLU A 49 5.21 -3.49 1.18
N ILE A 50 4.21 -3.95 1.94
CA ILE A 50 2.81 -3.54 1.77
C ILE A 50 2.29 -3.08 3.13
N TYR A 51 1.65 -1.92 3.16
CA TYR A 51 1.09 -1.32 4.36
C TYR A 51 -0.42 -1.23 4.25
N ALA A 52 -1.13 -1.69 5.28
CA ALA A 52 -2.57 -1.56 5.36
C ALA A 52 -2.94 -0.16 5.89
N ALA A 53 -3.70 0.59 5.10
CA ALA A 53 -4.12 1.93 5.44
C ALA A 53 -5.47 1.94 6.19
N PRO A 54 -5.70 2.93 7.07
CA PRO A 54 -6.99 3.11 7.72
C PRO A 54 -8.04 3.63 6.73
N PHE A 55 -9.29 3.18 6.91
CA PHE A 55 -10.43 3.77 6.23
C PHE A 55 -11.69 3.70 7.09
N TYR A 56 -12.62 4.60 6.85
CA TYR A 56 -13.90 4.63 7.55
C TYR A 56 -15.05 4.92 6.59
N ASN A 57 -15.86 3.91 6.34
CA ASN A 57 -17.10 3.99 5.56
C ASN A 57 -18.05 2.88 6.01
N ASP A 58 -19.05 2.53 5.19
CA ASP A 58 -20.05 1.49 5.53
C ASP A 58 -19.43 0.09 5.70
N ASN A 59 -18.20 -0.13 5.26
CA ASN A 59 -17.49 -1.40 5.37
C ASN A 59 -16.62 -1.52 6.64
N SER A 60 -16.55 -0.48 7.45
CA SER A 60 -15.74 -0.48 8.68
C SER A 60 -16.44 0.28 9.82
N ASP A 61 -16.09 -0.08 11.05
CA ASP A 61 -16.60 0.57 12.26
C ASP A 61 -15.75 1.79 12.68
N GLY A 62 -14.71 2.08 11.96
CA GLY A 62 -13.80 3.19 12.20
C GLY A 62 -12.47 2.98 11.49
N PRO A 63 -11.55 3.98 11.54
CA PRO A 63 -10.27 3.90 10.85
C PRO A 63 -9.42 2.67 11.24
N ALA A 64 -9.34 2.36 12.52
CA ALA A 64 -8.58 1.21 13.01
C ALA A 64 -9.17 -0.12 12.54
N ASP A 65 -10.48 -0.27 12.57
CA ASP A 65 -11.17 -1.45 12.05
C ASP A 65 -10.97 -1.58 10.55
N GLY A 66 -11.04 -0.47 9.81
CA GLY A 66 -10.75 -0.44 8.38
C GLY A 66 -9.33 -0.89 8.07
N MET A 67 -8.35 -0.41 8.83
CA MET A 67 -6.95 -0.83 8.68
C MET A 67 -6.79 -2.35 8.93
N GLU A 68 -7.37 -2.89 10.01
CA GLU A 68 -7.29 -4.33 10.30
C GLU A 68 -7.96 -5.17 9.21
N LYS A 69 -9.11 -4.75 8.71
CA LYS A 69 -9.78 -5.41 7.58
C LYS A 69 -8.92 -5.39 6.32
N SER A 70 -8.30 -4.27 6.02
CA SER A 70 -7.37 -4.17 4.89
C SER A 70 -6.14 -5.06 5.08
N TYR A 71 -5.59 -5.12 6.28
CA TYR A 71 -4.47 -6.01 6.59
C TYR A 71 -4.82 -7.48 6.33
N GLU A 72 -5.98 -7.94 6.80
CA GLU A 72 -6.44 -9.31 6.56
C GLU A 72 -6.74 -9.56 5.08
N GLU A 73 -7.33 -8.59 4.37
CA GLU A 73 -7.62 -8.70 2.94
C GLU A 73 -6.34 -8.76 2.11
N ILE A 74 -5.32 -7.97 2.43
CA ILE A 74 -4.01 -8.06 1.77
C ILE A 74 -3.47 -9.50 1.88
N LYS A 75 -3.48 -10.07 3.07
CA LYS A 75 -3.01 -11.46 3.28
C LYS A 75 -3.83 -12.47 2.47
N HIS A 76 -5.14 -12.29 2.40
CA HIS A 76 -6.02 -13.11 1.57
C HIS A 76 -5.63 -13.05 0.09
N ILE A 77 -5.44 -11.84 -0.44
CA ILE A 77 -5.03 -11.63 -1.84
C ILE A 77 -3.67 -12.27 -2.11
N LEU A 78 -2.71 -12.07 -1.21
CA LEU A 78 -1.38 -12.68 -1.32
C LEU A 78 -1.46 -14.21 -1.39
N THR A 79 -2.33 -14.81 -0.58
CA THR A 79 -2.56 -16.26 -0.61
C THR A 79 -3.15 -16.71 -1.94
N LEU A 80 -4.15 -15.99 -2.46
CA LEU A 80 -4.75 -16.27 -3.77
C LEU A 80 -3.74 -16.16 -4.91
N LEU A 81 -2.81 -15.21 -4.81
CA LEU A 81 -1.76 -15.01 -5.81
C LEU A 81 -0.57 -15.97 -5.66
N LYS A 82 -0.58 -16.84 -4.64
CA LYS A 82 0.54 -17.69 -4.27
C LYS A 82 1.81 -16.90 -3.97
N ARG A 83 1.64 -15.78 -3.27
CA ARG A 83 2.70 -14.87 -2.83
C ARG A 83 2.71 -14.74 -1.31
N GLU A 84 2.57 -15.87 -0.61
CA GLU A 84 2.62 -15.94 0.86
C GLU A 84 3.97 -15.46 1.41
N ASP A 85 5.02 -15.46 0.59
CA ASP A 85 6.32 -14.86 0.90
C ASP A 85 6.22 -13.37 1.28
N MET A 86 5.21 -12.67 0.78
CA MET A 86 4.99 -11.26 1.05
C MET A 86 4.21 -11.00 2.36
N ILE A 87 3.63 -12.03 3.00
CA ILE A 87 2.86 -11.85 4.23
C ILE A 87 3.75 -11.29 5.35
N GLU A 88 4.98 -11.78 5.49
CA GLU A 88 5.93 -11.27 6.49
C GLU A 88 6.44 -9.86 6.19
N LYS A 89 6.16 -9.33 5.00
CA LYS A 89 6.48 -7.97 4.55
C LYS A 89 5.23 -7.09 4.46
N THR A 90 4.14 -7.54 5.06
CA THR A 90 2.87 -6.81 5.13
C THR A 90 2.68 -6.32 6.56
N TYR A 91 2.46 -5.03 6.71
CA TYR A 91 2.43 -4.35 8.00
C TYR A 91 1.11 -3.63 8.22
N ARG A 92 0.74 -3.49 9.49
CA ARG A 92 -0.34 -2.61 9.90
C ARG A 92 0.14 -1.18 9.84
N GLY A 93 -0.56 -0.36 9.10
CA GLY A 93 -0.31 1.07 9.06
C GLY A 93 -0.97 1.81 10.22
N SER A 94 -1.23 3.08 10.01
CA SER A 94 -1.86 3.93 11.00
C SER A 94 -3.24 3.42 11.41
N CYS A 95 -3.56 3.49 12.70
CA CYS A 95 -4.88 3.14 13.21
C CYS A 95 -5.84 4.33 13.29
N ASN A 96 -5.36 5.54 13.01
CA ASN A 96 -6.15 6.77 13.02
C ASN A 96 -5.76 7.67 11.86
N TYR A 97 -6.66 8.58 11.50
CA TYR A 97 -6.33 9.68 10.59
C TYR A 97 -5.48 10.72 11.31
N LEU A 98 -4.72 11.48 10.55
CA LEU A 98 -3.98 12.63 11.08
C LEU A 98 -4.98 13.63 11.69
N GLN A 99 -4.66 14.12 12.88
CA GLN A 99 -5.47 15.14 13.56
C GLN A 99 -5.06 16.55 13.10
N ASP A 100 -3.82 16.72 12.73
CA ASP A 100 -3.25 17.96 12.22
C ASP A 100 -2.05 17.65 11.30
N GLU A 101 -1.49 18.68 10.69
CA GLU A 101 -0.39 18.56 9.72
C GLU A 101 1.01 18.34 10.35
N PHE A 102 1.10 18.39 11.68
CA PHE A 102 2.39 18.37 12.39
C PHE A 102 2.59 17.12 13.25
N THR A 103 1.50 16.46 13.62
CA THR A 103 1.55 15.34 14.58
C THR A 103 1.35 14.02 13.86
N PRO A 104 2.40 13.18 13.72
CA PRO A 104 2.26 11.87 13.09
C PRO A 104 1.47 10.91 13.98
N VAL A 105 0.84 9.92 13.34
CA VAL A 105 0.28 8.75 14.02
C VAL A 105 1.32 7.63 13.92
N GLU A 106 1.76 7.11 15.06
CA GLU A 106 2.73 6.02 15.08
C GLU A 106 2.08 4.70 14.66
N SER A 107 2.83 3.89 13.91
CA SER A 107 2.44 2.56 13.43
C SER A 107 3.63 1.61 13.36
N GLU A 108 3.41 0.38 12.91
CA GLU A 108 4.50 -0.58 12.64
C GLU A 108 5.55 -0.06 11.66
#